data_220063047cde232eb407d5aa959b5841
#
_entry.id   220063047cde232eb407d5aa959b5841
#
_cell.length_a   1.000
_cell.length_b   1.000
_cell.length_c   1.000
_cell.angle_alpha   90.00
_cell.angle_beta   90.00
_cell.angle_gamma   90.00
#
_symmetry.space_group_name_H-M   'P 1'
#
loop_
_entity.id
_entity.type
_entity.pdbx_description
1 polymer ?
#
loop_
_entity_poly.entity_id
_entity_poly.type
_entity_poly.pdbx_seq_one_letter_code
_entity_poly.pdbx_strand_id
1 'polypeptide(L)'
;MRFHDPHVASFRDASGTVRTGVGLDGLLTWADVMVVVTPHRAVDWDLVYGSAELVVDTVNSSKDRPLRARQVLRLGAGWSSAA
;
A
#
# COMPACT_ATOMS: atom_id res chain seq x y z
N MET A 1 4.57 -11.65 -4.91
CA MET A 1 4.52 -10.20 -4.67
C MET A 1 4.19 -9.46 -5.94
N ARG A 2 3.33 -8.46 -5.86
CA ARG A 2 2.99 -7.54 -6.96
C ARG A 2 3.16 -6.12 -6.47
N PHE A 3 3.30 -5.17 -7.37
CA PHE A 3 3.45 -3.77 -7.00
C PHE A 3 2.59 -2.86 -7.86
N HIS A 4 2.31 -1.67 -7.32
CA HIS A 4 1.73 -0.55 -8.05
C HIS A 4 2.58 0.69 -7.79
N ASP A 5 2.97 1.39 -8.86
CA ASP A 5 3.66 2.67 -8.80
C ASP A 5 3.17 3.52 -9.97
N PRO A 6 2.59 4.72 -9.73
CA PRO A 6 2.08 5.56 -10.80
C PRO A 6 3.18 6.13 -11.71
N HIS A 7 4.44 6.07 -11.30
CA HIS A 7 5.57 6.63 -12.05
C HIS A 7 6.50 5.57 -12.63
N VAL A 8 6.37 4.30 -12.22
CA VAL A 8 7.24 3.21 -12.66
C VAL A 8 6.40 2.05 -13.18
N ALA A 9 6.41 1.84 -14.50
CA ALA A 9 5.65 0.76 -15.12
C ALA A 9 6.28 -0.61 -14.88
N SER A 10 7.61 -0.69 -14.85
CA SER A 10 8.34 -1.93 -14.63
C SER A 10 9.74 -1.65 -14.10
N PHE A 11 10.34 -2.66 -13.48
CA PHE A 11 11.74 -2.60 -13.07
C PHE A 11 12.37 -4.00 -13.14
N ARG A 12 13.70 -4.04 -13.18
CA ARG A 12 14.45 -5.29 -13.13
C ARG A 12 14.93 -5.52 -11.71
N ASP A 13 14.55 -6.64 -11.11
CA ASP A 13 14.96 -6.98 -9.75
C ASP A 13 16.40 -7.49 -9.67
N ALA A 14 16.88 -7.78 -8.46
CA ALA A 14 18.25 -8.23 -8.23
C ALA A 14 18.58 -9.57 -8.92
N SER A 15 17.58 -10.39 -9.21
CA SER A 15 17.76 -11.66 -9.94
C SER A 15 17.81 -11.47 -11.46
N GLY A 16 17.57 -10.26 -11.96
CA GLY A 16 17.49 -9.95 -13.39
C GLY A 16 16.10 -10.13 -13.98
N THR A 17 15.10 -10.50 -13.19
CA THR A 17 13.72 -10.65 -13.65
C THR A 17 13.05 -9.30 -13.76
N VAL A 18 12.36 -9.05 -14.89
CA VAL A 18 11.57 -7.85 -15.08
C VAL A 18 10.24 -7.99 -14.32
N ARG A 19 9.96 -7.03 -13.44
CA ARG A 19 8.70 -6.94 -12.70
C ARG A 19 7.85 -5.82 -13.30
N THR A 20 6.63 -6.14 -13.71
CA THR A 20 5.70 -5.16 -14.28
C THR A 20 4.66 -4.78 -13.22
N GLY A 21 4.41 -3.48 -13.10
CA GLY A 21 3.40 -2.97 -12.18
C GLY A 21 1.99 -3.36 -12.61
N VAL A 22 1.10 -3.42 -11.65
CA VAL A 22 -0.33 -3.68 -11.86
C VAL A 22 -1.15 -2.46 -11.47
N GLY A 23 -2.37 -2.38 -11.97
CA GLY A 23 -3.30 -1.34 -11.55
C GLY A 23 -3.65 -1.45 -10.07
N LEU A 24 -3.95 -0.32 -9.43
CA LEU A 24 -4.23 -0.28 -8.00
C LEU A 24 -5.45 -1.15 -7.63
N ASP A 25 -6.52 -1.10 -8.42
CA ASP A 25 -7.73 -1.91 -8.18
C ASP A 25 -7.42 -3.41 -8.18
N GLY A 26 -6.64 -3.87 -9.16
CA GLY A 26 -6.23 -5.27 -9.26
C GLY A 26 -5.36 -5.69 -8.10
N LEU A 27 -4.45 -4.80 -7.67
CA LEU A 27 -3.57 -5.08 -6.53
C LEU A 27 -4.39 -5.19 -5.23
N LEU A 28 -5.33 -4.28 -4.99
CA LEU A 28 -6.17 -4.30 -3.80
C LEU A 28 -7.06 -5.55 -3.73
N THR A 29 -7.55 -6.02 -4.87
CA THR A 29 -8.36 -7.24 -4.93
C THR A 29 -7.50 -8.50 -4.67
N TRP A 30 -6.26 -8.51 -5.15
CA TRP A 30 -5.37 -9.66 -5.06
C TRP A 30 -4.63 -9.75 -3.73
N ALA A 31 -4.23 -8.62 -3.13
CA ALA A 31 -3.30 -8.62 -2.01
C ALA A 31 -3.98 -8.96 -0.67
N ASP A 32 -3.34 -9.80 0.12
CA ASP A 32 -3.69 -10.05 1.53
C ASP A 32 -3.09 -8.98 2.43
N VAL A 33 -1.87 -8.54 2.11
CA VAL A 33 -1.14 -7.52 2.86
C VAL A 33 -0.57 -6.53 1.86
N MET A 34 -0.75 -5.23 2.13
CA MET A 34 -0.12 -4.16 1.38
C MET A 34 0.96 -3.49 2.20
N VAL A 35 2.12 -3.25 1.57
CA VAL A 35 3.21 -2.49 2.18
C VAL A 35 3.36 -1.18 1.43
N VAL A 36 3.25 -0.07 2.15
CA VAL A 36 3.41 1.28 1.58
C VAL A 36 4.83 1.75 1.86
N VAL A 37 5.60 1.97 0.79
CA VAL A 37 7.01 2.37 0.90
C VAL A 37 7.28 3.79 0.40
N THR A 38 6.35 4.39 -0.36
CA THR A 38 6.50 5.74 -0.92
C THR A 38 5.15 6.45 -0.93
N PRO A 39 5.06 7.71 -0.44
CA PRO A 39 3.78 8.42 -0.35
C PRO A 39 3.47 9.21 -1.65
N HIS A 40 3.31 8.53 -2.79
CA HIS A 40 2.97 9.19 -4.05
C HIS A 40 1.60 9.86 -4.02
N ARG A 41 1.51 11.11 -4.43
CA ARG A 41 0.26 11.86 -4.50
C ARG A 41 -0.71 11.32 -5.56
N ALA A 42 -0.17 10.68 -6.60
CA ALA A 42 -0.98 10.11 -7.69
C ALA A 42 -1.71 8.82 -7.30
N VAL A 43 -1.43 8.25 -6.12
CA VAL A 43 -2.14 7.08 -5.60
C VAL A 43 -3.44 7.53 -4.93
N ASP A 44 -4.54 6.85 -5.22
CA ASP A 44 -5.82 7.06 -4.54
C ASP A 44 -5.78 6.43 -3.14
N TRP A 45 -5.33 7.19 -2.16
CA TRP A 45 -5.17 6.71 -0.79
C TRP A 45 -6.51 6.42 -0.10
N ASP A 46 -7.58 7.12 -0.48
CA ASP A 46 -8.90 6.81 0.05
C ASP A 46 -9.37 5.42 -0.39
N LEU A 47 -9.07 5.04 -1.64
CA LEU A 47 -9.34 3.70 -2.12
C LEU A 47 -8.48 2.66 -1.39
N VAL A 48 -7.20 2.92 -1.18
CA VAL A 48 -6.29 2.01 -0.47
C VAL A 48 -6.82 1.74 0.94
N TYR A 49 -7.03 2.78 1.74
CA TYR A 49 -7.44 2.61 3.14
C TYR A 49 -8.92 2.27 3.31
N GLY A 50 -9.73 2.50 2.30
CA GLY A 50 -11.11 2.04 2.28
C GLY A 50 -11.29 0.56 1.92
N SER A 51 -10.34 -0.02 1.20
CA SER A 51 -10.47 -1.36 0.62
C SER A 51 -9.48 -2.39 1.15
N ALA A 52 -8.25 -1.99 1.51
CA ALA A 52 -7.22 -2.92 1.96
C ALA A 52 -7.56 -3.48 3.35
N GLU A 53 -7.43 -4.80 3.51
CA GLU A 53 -7.67 -5.45 4.79
C GLU A 53 -6.53 -5.22 5.77
N LEU A 54 -5.29 -5.24 5.27
CA LEU A 54 -4.09 -5.09 6.11
C LEU A 54 -3.04 -4.29 5.35
N VAL A 55 -2.56 -3.23 5.97
CA VAL A 55 -1.53 -2.35 5.42
C VAL A 55 -0.40 -2.19 6.42
N VAL A 56 0.84 -2.37 5.94
CA VAL A 56 2.03 -1.94 6.67
C VAL A 56 2.45 -0.58 6.10
N ASP A 57 2.28 0.48 6.90
CA ASP A 57 2.52 1.85 6.49
C ASP A 57 3.89 2.32 7.01
N THR A 58 4.84 2.46 6.10
CA THR A 58 6.21 2.86 6.45
C THR A 58 6.46 4.37 6.32
N VAL A 59 5.50 5.12 5.77
CA VAL A 59 5.67 6.54 5.42
C VAL A 59 4.56 7.44 5.97
N ASN A 60 3.75 6.91 6.88
CA ASN A 60 2.66 7.65 7.52
C ASN A 60 1.58 8.14 6.54
N SER A 61 1.35 7.42 5.45
CA SER A 61 0.32 7.76 4.46
C SER A 61 -1.11 7.59 5.00
N SER A 62 -1.27 6.86 6.11
CA SER A 62 -2.56 6.65 6.77
C SER A 62 -2.94 7.76 7.74
N LYS A 63 -2.09 8.77 7.93
CA LYS A 63 -2.35 9.87 8.85
C LYS A 63 -3.65 10.61 8.47
N ASP A 64 -4.46 10.92 9.48
CA ASP A 64 -5.72 11.66 9.35
C ASP A 64 -6.77 11.01 8.44
N ARG A 65 -6.65 9.70 8.20
CA ARG A 65 -7.62 8.94 7.42
C ARG A 65 -8.48 8.06 8.33
N PRO A 66 -9.75 7.82 7.96
CA PRO A 66 -10.58 6.87 8.71
C PRO A 66 -10.03 5.44 8.52
N LEU A 67 -9.73 4.76 9.62
CA LEU A 67 -9.14 3.43 9.63
C LEU A 67 -9.98 2.50 10.50
N ARG A 68 -9.96 1.20 10.14
CA ARG A 68 -10.49 0.16 11.00
C ARG A 68 -9.46 -0.25 12.05
N ALA A 69 -9.92 -0.79 13.19
CA ALA A 69 -9.04 -1.32 14.21
C ALA A 69 -8.16 -2.44 13.61
N ARG A 70 -6.85 -2.38 13.86
CA ARG A 70 -5.86 -3.35 13.41
C ARG A 70 -5.77 -3.51 11.88
N GLN A 71 -6.26 -2.53 11.14
CA GLN A 71 -6.13 -2.49 9.68
C GLN A 71 -4.72 -2.10 9.27
N VAL A 72 -4.10 -1.14 9.96
CA VAL A 72 -2.84 -0.54 9.59
C VAL A 72 -1.83 -0.71 10.72
N LEU A 73 -0.68 -1.28 10.39
CA LEU A 73 0.49 -1.27 11.26
C LEU A 73 1.42 -0.16 10.78
N ARG A 74 1.59 0.86 11.60
CA ARG A 74 2.51 1.97 11.33
C ARG A 74 3.85 1.71 11.99
N LEU A 75 4.93 1.86 11.25
CA LEU A 75 6.26 1.73 11.83
C LEU A 75 6.48 2.82 12.88
N GLY A 76 6.80 2.40 14.10
CA GLY A 76 7.03 3.30 15.24
C GLY A 76 5.78 3.73 16.00
N ALA A 77 4.58 3.43 15.50
CA ALA A 77 3.32 3.84 16.13
C ALA A 77 2.35 2.70 16.43
N GLY A 78 2.65 1.48 15.94
CA GLY A 78 1.83 0.29 16.20
C GLY A 78 0.55 0.21 15.37
N TRP A 79 -0.41 -0.57 15.85
CA TRP A 79 -1.66 -0.85 15.15
C TRP A 79 -2.64 0.33 15.21
N SER A 80 -3.38 0.53 14.11
CA SER A 80 -4.50 1.47 14.09
C SER A 80 -5.61 1.01 15.03
N SER A 81 -6.32 1.99 15.59
CA SER A 81 -7.55 1.75 16.34
C SER A 81 -8.73 2.34 15.57
N ALA A 82 -9.92 1.81 15.82
CA ALA A 82 -11.13 2.37 15.24
C ALA A 82 -11.35 3.81 15.72
N ALA A 83 -11.74 4.67 14.81
CA ALA A 83 -12.04 6.05 15.13
C ALA A 83 -13.37 6.14 15.91
#